data_4041152f9bd836abf8b0d6aa24fedd4f
#
_entry.id   4041152f9bd836abf8b0d6aa24fedd4f
#
_cell.length_a   1.000
_cell.length_b   1.000
_cell.length_c   1.000
_cell.angle_alpha   90.00
_cell.angle_beta   90.00
_cell.angle_gamma   90.00
#
_symmetry.space_group_name_H-M   'P 1'
#
loop_
_entity.id
_entity.type
_entity.pdbx_description
1 polymer ?
#
loop_
_entity_poly.entity_id
_entity_poly.type
_entity_poly.pdbx_seq_one_letter_code
_entity_poly.pdbx_strand_id
1 'polypeptide(L)'
;MYKKMFKVIVCSLVLLTLAVPAWAAEKYPDRPIDFICTWGVGGGADQMARTIGRLAEKNLGVAMPVSNIPGASGNSGMASLLAAKTDGYTIATYIADTLGTIPAGTARHKITDMEWIVRTQVAQSYLFVKPDSPFKTIQDLLKYAKENPGKLRVAATGFGTVDDITVRYLASKGYPMTTIPLPQPGERYANALGGHSEVLYEQAGDMKQYLDAKQLRPLVIFATERLAAFPDVPCSKELGLDITLPQFRSIVAKKGVPADRVKILADAFKKAMDTPEWKKFADEQYLDPESYMGPEKLATWITAEVETMRQFMKTYGMAK
;
A
#
# COMPACT_ATOMS: atom_id res chain seq x y z
N MET A 1 -60.62 16.68 49.51
CA MET A 1 -59.26 16.29 49.83
C MET A 1 -58.59 15.45 48.71
N TYR A 2 -59.29 14.54 48.06
CA TYR A 2 -58.75 13.64 47.01
C TYR A 2 -58.32 14.31 45.68
N LYS A 3 -59.00 15.41 45.25
CA LYS A 3 -58.63 16.10 44.01
C LYS A 3 -57.29 16.86 44.05
N LYS A 4 -56.79 17.27 45.21
CA LYS A 4 -55.49 17.93 45.35
C LYS A 4 -54.33 16.92 45.42
N MET A 5 -54.55 15.73 45.96
CA MET A 5 -53.56 14.66 45.98
C MET A 5 -53.31 14.08 44.59
N PHE A 6 -54.35 13.96 43.76
CA PHE A 6 -54.19 13.44 42.37
C PHE A 6 -53.37 14.36 41.47
N LYS A 7 -53.46 15.69 41.65
CA LYS A 7 -52.62 16.66 40.90
C LYS A 7 -51.15 16.63 41.29
N VAL A 8 -50.82 16.35 42.55
CA VAL A 8 -49.42 16.26 43.03
C VAL A 8 -48.77 14.96 42.54
N ILE A 9 -49.52 13.85 42.49
CA ILE A 9 -49.00 12.55 42.01
C ILE A 9 -48.76 12.59 40.46
N VAL A 10 -49.61 13.24 39.70
CA VAL A 10 -49.43 13.38 38.25
C VAL A 10 -48.26 14.31 37.90
N CYS A 11 -48.03 15.40 38.64
CA CYS A 11 -46.82 16.24 38.46
C CYS A 11 -45.54 15.54 38.86
N SER A 12 -45.54 14.64 39.84
CA SER A 12 -44.35 13.87 40.24
C SER A 12 -43.98 12.76 39.25
N LEU A 13 -44.99 12.20 38.52
CA LEU A 13 -44.75 11.18 37.51
C LEU A 13 -44.24 11.76 36.20
N VAL A 14 -44.54 13.02 35.87
CA VAL A 14 -44.08 13.68 34.63
C VAL A 14 -42.63 14.16 34.74
N LEU A 15 -42.08 14.36 35.95
CA LEU A 15 -40.69 14.75 36.18
C LEU A 15 -39.70 13.60 36.18
N LEU A 16 -40.16 12.33 36.16
CA LEU A 16 -39.30 11.15 36.21
C LEU A 16 -38.92 10.62 34.78
N THR A 17 -39.45 11.21 33.69
CA THR A 17 -39.26 10.68 32.32
C THR A 17 -38.23 11.41 31.48
N LEU A 18 -37.41 12.32 32.03
CA LEU A 18 -36.41 13.09 31.30
C LEU A 18 -34.96 12.85 31.73
N ALA A 19 -34.69 11.84 32.52
CA ALA A 19 -33.34 11.34 32.67
C ALA A 19 -33.03 10.35 31.54
N VAL A 20 -33.02 10.82 30.29
CA VAL A 20 -32.25 10.12 29.24
C VAL A 20 -30.80 10.17 29.69
N PRO A 21 -30.14 9.03 30.00
CA PRO A 21 -28.73 9.07 30.26
C PRO A 21 -28.11 9.67 28.99
N ALA A 22 -27.52 10.84 29.12
CA ALA A 22 -26.60 11.33 28.11
C ALA A 22 -25.48 10.28 28.10
N TRP A 23 -25.57 9.31 27.19
CA TRP A 23 -24.44 8.46 26.86
C TRP A 23 -23.36 9.45 26.41
N ALA A 24 -22.43 9.73 27.31
CA ALA A 24 -21.23 10.46 26.93
C ALA A 24 -20.67 9.69 25.74
N ALA A 25 -20.62 10.36 24.58
CA ALA A 25 -20.04 9.76 23.40
C ALA A 25 -18.70 9.16 23.79
N GLU A 26 -18.56 7.85 23.63
CA GLU A 26 -17.36 7.12 24.03
C GLU A 26 -16.16 7.78 23.33
N LYS A 27 -15.20 8.27 24.14
CA LYS A 27 -14.03 8.97 23.59
C LYS A 27 -13.25 7.99 22.72
N TYR A 28 -13.19 8.25 21.44
CA TYR A 28 -12.37 7.47 20.49
C TYR A 28 -11.21 8.32 19.95
N PRO A 29 -9.97 7.75 19.91
CA PRO A 29 -9.54 6.51 20.57
C PRO A 29 -9.24 6.74 22.05
N ASP A 30 -9.44 5.73 22.89
CA ASP A 30 -9.13 5.70 24.34
C ASP A 30 -8.10 4.62 24.70
N ARG A 31 -7.70 3.79 23.74
CA ARG A 31 -6.74 2.69 23.88
C ARG A 31 -5.90 2.55 22.59
N PRO A 32 -4.79 1.78 22.63
CA PRO A 32 -3.96 1.53 21.44
C PRO A 32 -4.74 1.02 20.25
N ILE A 33 -4.31 1.44 19.05
CA ILE A 33 -4.85 0.99 17.76
C ILE A 33 -3.85 0.02 17.12
N ASP A 34 -4.24 -1.22 16.92
CA ASP A 34 -3.42 -2.24 16.28
C ASP A 34 -3.26 -1.93 14.78
N PHE A 35 -2.03 -1.72 14.32
CA PHE A 35 -1.74 -1.45 12.92
C PHE A 35 -1.08 -2.68 12.27
N ILE A 36 -1.84 -3.41 11.48
CA ILE A 36 -1.37 -4.57 10.74
C ILE A 36 -0.62 -4.10 9.49
N CYS A 37 0.68 -4.36 9.42
CA CYS A 37 1.41 -4.32 8.16
C CYS A 37 1.23 -5.67 7.46
N THR A 38 0.56 -5.68 6.30
CA THR A 38 0.25 -6.91 5.55
C THR A 38 1.45 -7.50 4.81
N TRP A 39 2.65 -6.94 5.02
CA TRP A 39 3.91 -7.28 4.36
C TRP A 39 5.05 -7.47 5.34
N GLY A 40 6.17 -8.02 4.84
CA GLY A 40 7.35 -8.34 5.66
C GLY A 40 8.07 -7.11 6.21
N VAL A 41 8.80 -7.33 7.30
CA VAL A 41 9.60 -6.31 7.98
C VAL A 41 10.67 -5.74 7.04
N GLY A 42 10.90 -4.43 7.12
CA GLY A 42 11.95 -3.71 6.37
C GLY A 42 11.58 -3.35 4.94
N GLY A 43 10.45 -3.82 4.40
CA GLY A 43 9.94 -3.38 3.10
C GLY A 43 9.22 -2.03 3.19
N GLY A 44 8.90 -1.44 2.04
CA GLY A 44 8.33 -0.09 2.01
C GLY A 44 6.99 0.04 2.73
N ALA A 45 6.14 -0.99 2.73
CA ALA A 45 4.89 -0.97 3.49
C ALA A 45 5.14 -0.93 5.02
N ASP A 46 6.16 -1.63 5.52
CA ASP A 46 6.56 -1.61 6.92
C ASP A 46 7.19 -0.27 7.32
N GLN A 47 8.09 0.27 6.48
CA GLN A 47 8.70 1.59 6.67
C GLN A 47 7.62 2.67 6.74
N MET A 48 6.66 2.65 5.81
CA MET A 48 5.53 3.57 5.79
C MET A 48 4.68 3.43 7.07
N ALA A 49 4.25 2.22 7.43
CA ALA A 49 3.37 1.98 8.57
C ALA A 49 4.00 2.48 9.88
N ARG A 50 5.29 2.16 10.12
CA ARG A 50 6.00 2.61 11.32
C ARG A 50 6.21 4.11 11.36
N THR A 51 6.56 4.72 10.22
CA THR A 51 6.79 6.17 10.15
C THR A 51 5.49 6.94 10.40
N ILE A 52 4.43 6.62 9.64
CA ILE A 52 3.17 7.39 9.75
C ILE A 52 2.42 7.05 11.05
N GLY A 53 2.49 5.79 11.52
CA GLY A 53 1.88 5.37 12.78
C GLY A 53 2.42 6.18 13.95
N ARG A 54 3.75 6.25 14.09
CA ARG A 54 4.42 7.05 15.13
C ARG A 54 4.09 8.55 15.05
N LEU A 55 3.92 9.10 13.84
CA LEU A 55 3.51 10.48 13.66
C LEU A 55 2.04 10.71 14.02
N ALA A 56 1.16 9.75 13.70
CA ALA A 56 -0.26 9.81 14.00
C ALA A 56 -0.55 9.64 15.51
N GLU A 57 0.26 8.87 16.24
CA GLU A 57 0.16 8.74 17.72
C GLU A 57 0.09 10.09 18.42
N LYS A 58 0.89 11.08 17.96
CA LYS A 58 0.92 12.44 18.52
C LYS A 58 -0.43 13.16 18.37
N ASN A 59 -1.19 12.83 17.30
CA ASN A 59 -2.49 13.43 17.03
C ASN A 59 -3.65 12.69 17.68
N LEU A 60 -3.50 11.38 17.90
CA LEU A 60 -4.53 10.50 18.46
C LEU A 60 -4.43 10.38 19.99
N GLY A 61 -3.24 10.61 20.55
CA GLY A 61 -2.99 10.49 21.99
C GLY A 61 -2.94 9.04 22.50
N VAL A 62 -2.86 8.07 21.60
CA VAL A 62 -2.76 6.62 21.90
C VAL A 62 -1.65 5.98 21.09
N ALA A 63 -1.09 4.87 21.56
CA ALA A 63 -0.09 4.11 20.82
C ALA A 63 -0.68 3.41 19.59
N MET A 64 0.14 3.23 18.56
CA MET A 64 -0.23 2.54 17.32
C MET A 64 0.85 1.48 16.98
N PRO A 65 0.89 0.36 17.75
CA PRO A 65 1.87 -0.69 17.51
C PRO A 65 1.67 -1.32 16.13
N VAL A 66 2.78 -1.46 15.37
CA VAL A 66 2.79 -2.10 14.05
C VAL A 66 3.21 -3.56 14.19
N SER A 67 2.35 -4.47 13.72
CA SER A 67 2.63 -5.90 13.62
C SER A 67 2.62 -6.37 12.17
N ASN A 68 3.62 -7.14 11.76
CA ASN A 68 3.71 -7.66 10.40
C ASN A 68 3.02 -9.03 10.29
N ILE A 69 2.05 -9.15 9.36
CA ILE A 69 1.34 -10.40 9.04
C ILE A 69 1.46 -10.63 7.53
N PRO A 70 2.65 -11.00 7.04
CA PRO A 70 2.89 -11.24 5.62
C PRO A 70 2.30 -12.58 5.15
N GLY A 71 2.18 -12.73 3.83
CA GLY A 71 1.83 -13.98 3.18
C GLY A 71 0.75 -13.84 2.11
N ALA A 72 0.81 -14.71 1.10
CA ALA A 72 -0.14 -14.78 0.00
C ALA A 72 -0.42 -13.41 -0.65
N SER A 73 0.64 -12.64 -0.95
CA SER A 73 0.56 -11.27 -1.52
C SER A 73 -0.35 -10.32 -0.70
N GLY A 74 -0.20 -10.35 0.64
CA GLY A 74 -0.95 -9.51 1.57
C GLY A 74 -2.29 -10.10 2.04
N ASN A 75 -2.77 -11.19 1.42
CA ASN A 75 -4.07 -11.79 1.79
C ASN A 75 -4.12 -12.31 3.25
N SER A 76 -2.99 -12.75 3.82
CA SER A 76 -2.94 -13.21 5.22
C SER A 76 -3.23 -12.07 6.19
N GLY A 77 -2.58 -10.91 6.02
CA GLY A 77 -2.84 -9.73 6.83
C GLY A 77 -4.24 -9.17 6.63
N MET A 78 -4.76 -9.20 5.38
CA MET A 78 -6.15 -8.82 5.11
C MET A 78 -7.15 -9.74 5.80
N ALA A 79 -6.90 -11.06 5.84
CA ALA A 79 -7.75 -11.98 6.58
C ALA A 79 -7.80 -11.65 8.09
N SER A 80 -6.65 -11.28 8.67
CA SER A 80 -6.58 -10.83 10.06
C SER A 80 -7.37 -9.55 10.32
N LEU A 81 -7.27 -8.55 9.42
CA LEU A 81 -8.11 -7.34 9.48
C LEU A 81 -9.59 -7.68 9.42
N LEU A 82 -10.01 -8.55 8.49
CA LEU A 82 -11.41 -8.91 8.29
C LEU A 82 -11.99 -9.76 9.44
N ALA A 83 -11.13 -10.43 10.22
CA ALA A 83 -11.53 -11.11 11.46
C ALA A 83 -11.68 -10.16 12.66
N ALA A 84 -11.11 -8.95 12.60
CA ALA A 84 -11.16 -7.99 13.69
C ALA A 84 -12.57 -7.39 13.91
N LYS A 85 -12.76 -6.70 15.04
CA LYS A 85 -13.98 -5.95 15.35
C LYS A 85 -14.13 -4.74 14.42
N THR A 86 -15.36 -4.29 14.23
CA THR A 86 -15.68 -3.07 13.45
C THR A 86 -15.69 -1.81 14.34
N ASP A 87 -14.76 -1.71 15.27
CA ASP A 87 -14.69 -0.64 16.26
C ASP A 87 -13.58 0.41 15.96
N GLY A 88 -12.84 0.23 14.86
CA GLY A 88 -11.79 1.15 14.45
C GLY A 88 -10.46 0.99 15.19
N TYR A 89 -10.32 0.02 16.09
CA TYR A 89 -9.07 -0.25 16.81
C TYR A 89 -8.13 -1.24 16.12
N THR A 90 -8.49 -1.69 14.92
CA THR A 90 -7.61 -2.47 14.05
C THR A 90 -7.65 -1.86 12.66
N ILE A 91 -6.48 -1.48 12.16
CA ILE A 91 -6.27 -0.95 10.80
C ILE A 91 -5.18 -1.76 10.11
N ALA A 92 -5.10 -1.66 8.78
CA ALA A 92 -4.08 -2.38 8.04
C ALA A 92 -3.52 -1.56 6.87
N THR A 93 -2.30 -1.91 6.43
CA THR A 93 -1.78 -1.45 5.15
C THR A 93 -2.51 -2.17 4.00
N TYR A 94 -2.79 -1.44 2.93
CA TYR A 94 -3.28 -1.98 1.66
C TYR A 94 -2.51 -1.35 0.51
N ILE A 95 -1.89 -2.17 -0.34
CA ILE A 95 -0.97 -1.69 -1.38
C ILE A 95 -1.34 -2.23 -2.76
N ALA A 96 -0.70 -1.69 -3.80
CA ALA A 96 -0.97 -2.08 -5.19
C ALA A 96 -0.80 -3.58 -5.45
N ASP A 97 0.20 -4.21 -4.82
CA ASP A 97 0.41 -5.65 -4.93
C ASP A 97 -0.76 -6.47 -4.37
N THR A 98 -1.34 -6.01 -3.25
CA THR A 98 -2.53 -6.65 -2.67
C THR A 98 -3.74 -6.46 -3.57
N LEU A 99 -3.89 -5.25 -4.19
CA LEU A 99 -4.95 -4.99 -5.16
C LEU A 99 -4.84 -5.90 -6.39
N GLY A 100 -3.63 -6.11 -6.91
CA GLY A 100 -3.36 -6.96 -8.07
C GLY A 100 -3.86 -8.39 -7.92
N THR A 101 -3.96 -8.89 -6.69
CA THR A 101 -4.50 -10.22 -6.41
C THR A 101 -5.98 -10.37 -6.79
N ILE A 102 -6.74 -9.26 -6.83
CA ILE A 102 -8.17 -9.27 -7.20
C ILE A 102 -8.35 -9.62 -8.68
N PRO A 103 -7.81 -8.85 -9.64
CA PRO A 103 -7.92 -9.21 -11.06
C PRO A 103 -7.16 -10.49 -11.41
N ALA A 104 -6.13 -10.85 -10.64
CA ALA A 104 -5.43 -12.13 -10.80
C ALA A 104 -6.24 -13.34 -10.32
N GLY A 105 -7.38 -13.13 -9.63
CA GLY A 105 -8.25 -14.20 -9.13
C GLY A 105 -7.70 -14.95 -7.92
N THR A 106 -6.73 -14.39 -7.20
CA THR A 106 -6.09 -14.99 -6.01
C THR A 106 -6.47 -14.29 -4.70
N ALA A 107 -7.16 -13.16 -4.77
CA ALA A 107 -7.65 -12.45 -3.59
C ALA A 107 -8.70 -13.25 -2.82
N ARG A 108 -8.64 -13.13 -1.49
CA ARG A 108 -9.66 -13.68 -0.57
C ARG A 108 -10.50 -12.57 0.07
N HIS A 109 -10.47 -11.38 -0.51
CA HIS A 109 -11.19 -10.19 -0.07
C HIS A 109 -11.67 -9.41 -1.29
N LYS A 110 -12.60 -8.48 -1.07
CA LYS A 110 -13.10 -7.53 -2.06
C LYS A 110 -12.76 -6.12 -1.61
N ILE A 111 -12.65 -5.17 -2.54
CA ILE A 111 -12.44 -3.75 -2.19
C ILE A 111 -13.58 -3.18 -1.34
N THR A 112 -14.78 -3.77 -1.44
CA THR A 112 -15.96 -3.39 -0.65
C THR A 112 -15.95 -3.90 0.79
N ASP A 113 -15.00 -4.75 1.17
CA ASP A 113 -14.87 -5.28 2.53
C ASP A 113 -14.10 -4.30 3.46
N MET A 114 -13.64 -3.16 2.94
CA MET A 114 -12.86 -2.16 3.68
C MET A 114 -13.56 -0.80 3.75
N GLU A 115 -13.25 -0.07 4.83
CA GLU A 115 -13.33 1.38 4.90
C GLU A 115 -11.95 1.93 4.54
N TRP A 116 -11.90 2.80 3.53
CA TRP A 116 -10.67 3.42 3.03
C TRP A 116 -10.38 4.66 3.87
N ILE A 117 -9.23 4.69 4.56
CA ILE A 117 -8.88 5.78 5.46
C ILE A 117 -8.04 6.83 4.74
N VAL A 118 -6.92 6.42 4.15
CA VAL A 118 -6.00 7.34 3.46
C VAL A 118 -5.08 6.58 2.51
N ARG A 119 -4.78 7.17 1.36
CA ARG A 119 -3.60 6.81 0.56
C ARG A 119 -2.46 7.73 0.97
N THR A 120 -1.33 7.14 1.31
CA THR A 120 -0.18 7.86 1.86
C THR A 120 0.97 7.97 0.89
N GLN A 121 1.06 7.04 -0.06
CA GLN A 121 2.19 6.96 -0.99
C GLN A 121 1.75 6.55 -2.38
N VAL A 122 2.42 7.12 -3.37
CA VAL A 122 2.52 6.64 -4.75
C VAL A 122 4.00 6.74 -5.12
N ALA A 123 4.60 5.67 -5.60
CA ALA A 123 5.98 5.63 -6.06
C ALA A 123 6.09 4.79 -7.34
N GLN A 124 6.93 5.23 -8.24
CA GLN A 124 7.19 4.49 -9.47
C GLN A 124 8.11 3.29 -9.20
N SER A 125 7.95 2.26 -10.01
CA SER A 125 8.75 1.04 -9.92
C SER A 125 9.89 1.05 -10.93
N TYR A 126 10.92 0.27 -10.64
CA TYR A 126 12.15 0.20 -11.42
C TYR A 126 12.60 -1.24 -11.62
N LEU A 127 13.45 -1.45 -12.63
CA LEU A 127 14.36 -2.60 -12.66
C LEU A 127 15.75 -2.16 -12.24
N PHE A 128 16.27 -2.81 -11.21
CA PHE A 128 17.60 -2.60 -10.69
C PHE A 128 18.52 -3.78 -11.02
N VAL A 129 19.79 -3.48 -11.21
CA VAL A 129 20.85 -4.48 -11.36
C VAL A 129 22.04 -4.13 -10.46
N LYS A 130 22.92 -5.08 -10.22
CA LYS A 130 24.19 -4.86 -9.54
C LYS A 130 25.10 -3.96 -10.40
N PRO A 131 26.05 -3.22 -9.80
CA PRO A 131 26.99 -2.35 -10.54
C PRO A 131 27.84 -3.10 -11.56
N ASP A 132 28.26 -4.33 -11.21
CA ASP A 132 29.08 -5.23 -12.02
C ASP A 132 28.26 -6.02 -13.08
N SER A 133 26.94 -5.84 -13.12
CA SER A 133 26.06 -6.48 -14.11
C SER A 133 26.56 -6.21 -15.54
N PRO A 134 26.49 -7.21 -16.44
CA PRO A 134 26.81 -7.03 -17.86
C PRO A 134 25.83 -6.08 -18.57
N PHE A 135 24.63 -5.92 -18.02
CA PHE A 135 23.61 -5.03 -18.60
C PHE A 135 23.90 -3.59 -18.18
N LYS A 136 24.48 -2.79 -19.08
CA LYS A 136 24.80 -1.39 -18.78
C LYS A 136 23.61 -0.46 -18.99
N THR A 137 22.72 -0.84 -19.91
CA THR A 137 21.50 -0.13 -20.28
C THR A 137 20.29 -1.07 -20.21
N ILE A 138 19.09 -0.49 -20.23
CA ILE A 138 17.85 -1.30 -20.37
C ILE A 138 17.82 -2.03 -21.70
N GLN A 139 18.37 -1.44 -22.77
CA GLN A 139 18.45 -2.07 -24.09
C GLN A 139 19.29 -3.35 -24.07
N ASP A 140 20.40 -3.38 -23.35
CA ASP A 140 21.21 -4.59 -23.17
C ASP A 140 20.40 -5.70 -22.51
N LEU A 141 19.66 -5.34 -21.45
CA LEU A 141 18.82 -6.27 -20.71
C LEU A 141 17.69 -6.84 -21.56
N LEU A 142 16.95 -5.96 -22.29
CA LEU A 142 15.85 -6.36 -23.16
C LEU A 142 16.36 -7.22 -24.33
N LYS A 143 17.51 -6.88 -24.93
CA LYS A 143 18.15 -7.68 -25.96
C LYS A 143 18.49 -9.08 -25.44
N TYR A 144 19.12 -9.16 -24.28
CA TYR A 144 19.46 -10.45 -23.67
C TYR A 144 18.19 -11.29 -23.38
N ALA A 145 17.14 -10.68 -22.83
CA ALA A 145 15.87 -11.37 -22.55
C ALA A 145 15.25 -11.95 -23.84
N LYS A 146 15.33 -11.22 -24.95
CA LYS A 146 14.83 -11.64 -26.25
C LYS A 146 15.65 -12.81 -26.84
N GLU A 147 16.98 -12.74 -26.73
CA GLU A 147 17.90 -13.76 -27.24
C GLU A 147 17.97 -15.01 -26.36
N ASN A 148 17.61 -14.89 -25.08
CA ASN A 148 17.69 -15.95 -24.06
C ASN A 148 16.37 -16.09 -23.30
N PRO A 149 15.29 -16.56 -23.96
CA PRO A 149 13.97 -16.62 -23.36
C PRO A 149 13.93 -17.32 -22.01
N GLY A 150 13.42 -16.66 -20.96
CA GLY A 150 13.25 -17.22 -19.62
C GLY A 150 14.54 -17.40 -18.81
N LYS A 151 15.73 -17.05 -19.36
CA LYS A 151 16.99 -17.16 -18.61
C LYS A 151 17.22 -16.01 -17.62
N LEU A 152 16.65 -14.83 -17.90
CA LEU A 152 16.77 -13.66 -17.03
C LEU A 152 15.81 -13.77 -15.86
N ARG A 153 16.32 -13.80 -14.64
CA ARG A 153 15.56 -13.94 -13.40
C ARG A 153 15.33 -12.57 -12.77
N VAL A 154 14.09 -12.29 -12.42
CA VAL A 154 13.68 -11.06 -11.76
C VAL A 154 13.22 -11.40 -10.35
N ALA A 155 13.93 -10.93 -9.33
CA ALA A 155 13.51 -10.99 -7.94
C ALA A 155 12.30 -10.07 -7.78
N ALA A 156 11.17 -10.62 -7.38
CA ALA A 156 9.88 -9.97 -7.32
C ALA A 156 9.11 -10.36 -6.06
N THR A 157 8.08 -9.60 -5.70
CA THR A 157 7.31 -9.80 -4.46
C THR A 157 6.48 -11.09 -4.50
N GLY A 158 5.89 -11.42 -5.67
CA GLY A 158 5.07 -12.61 -5.82
C GLY A 158 4.21 -12.61 -7.06
N PHE A 159 3.40 -13.65 -7.23
CA PHE A 159 2.51 -13.75 -8.38
C PHE A 159 1.24 -12.91 -8.20
N GLY A 160 0.79 -12.26 -9.29
CA GLY A 160 -0.38 -11.38 -9.32
C GLY A 160 -0.13 -10.00 -8.69
N THR A 161 1.10 -9.69 -8.34
CA THR A 161 1.55 -8.38 -7.86
C THR A 161 1.91 -7.48 -9.04
N VAL A 162 2.10 -6.18 -8.81
CA VAL A 162 2.45 -5.24 -9.89
C VAL A 162 3.77 -5.58 -10.58
N ASP A 163 4.73 -6.14 -9.85
CA ASP A 163 6.00 -6.61 -10.38
C ASP A 163 5.82 -7.85 -11.32
N ASP A 164 5.04 -8.85 -10.91
CA ASP A 164 4.72 -10.00 -11.76
C ASP A 164 3.94 -9.58 -13.02
N ILE A 165 2.97 -8.69 -12.87
CA ILE A 165 2.21 -8.12 -13.99
C ILE A 165 3.15 -7.41 -14.95
N THR A 166 4.11 -6.62 -14.45
CA THR A 166 5.09 -5.93 -15.28
C THR A 166 6.01 -6.90 -16.02
N VAL A 167 6.51 -7.94 -15.34
CA VAL A 167 7.34 -8.97 -15.98
C VAL A 167 6.58 -9.70 -17.09
N ARG A 168 5.31 -10.06 -16.85
CA ARG A 168 4.46 -10.68 -17.87
C ARG A 168 4.16 -9.74 -19.04
N TYR A 169 3.96 -8.45 -18.75
CA TYR A 169 3.80 -7.45 -19.80
C TYR A 169 5.05 -7.39 -20.68
N LEU A 170 6.25 -7.34 -20.10
CA LEU A 170 7.50 -7.37 -20.86
C LEU A 170 7.62 -8.65 -21.72
N ALA A 171 7.21 -9.79 -21.18
CA ALA A 171 7.16 -11.03 -21.94
C ALA A 171 6.21 -10.94 -23.16
N SER A 172 5.02 -10.32 -23.01
CA SER A 172 4.07 -10.09 -24.11
C SER A 172 4.61 -9.18 -25.20
N LYS A 173 5.61 -8.35 -24.85
CA LYS A 173 6.33 -7.47 -25.81
C LYS A 173 7.55 -8.14 -26.42
N GLY A 174 7.78 -9.42 -26.17
CA GLY A 174 8.90 -10.19 -26.75
C GLY A 174 10.16 -10.19 -25.87
N TYR A 175 10.05 -9.84 -24.59
CA TYR A 175 11.14 -9.82 -23.62
C TYR A 175 10.86 -10.78 -22.45
N PRO A 176 10.82 -12.10 -22.69
CA PRO A 176 10.45 -13.08 -21.67
C PRO A 176 11.51 -13.19 -20.57
N MET A 177 11.08 -12.97 -19.33
CA MET A 177 11.87 -13.09 -18.10
C MET A 177 11.17 -14.04 -17.14
N THR A 178 11.89 -14.55 -16.14
CA THR A 178 11.35 -15.45 -15.11
C THR A 178 11.20 -14.72 -13.79
N THR A 179 9.98 -14.59 -13.29
CA THR A 179 9.68 -14.08 -11.95
C THR A 179 10.17 -15.07 -10.89
N ILE A 180 11.02 -14.63 -9.96
CA ILE A 180 11.41 -15.36 -8.76
C ILE A 180 10.64 -14.73 -7.58
N PRO A 181 9.60 -15.40 -7.06
CA PRO A 181 8.76 -14.84 -6.00
C PRO A 181 9.48 -14.93 -4.65
N LEU A 182 9.80 -13.78 -4.08
CA LEU A 182 10.49 -13.59 -2.80
C LEU A 182 9.70 -12.56 -1.96
N PRO A 183 8.64 -13.00 -1.27
CA PRO A 183 7.73 -12.08 -0.58
C PRO A 183 8.34 -11.35 0.61
N GLN A 184 9.42 -11.90 1.18
CA GLN A 184 10.14 -11.25 2.27
C GLN A 184 11.18 -10.28 1.70
N PRO A 185 11.13 -8.98 2.07
CA PRO A 185 12.05 -7.97 1.53
C PRO A 185 13.52 -8.34 1.74
N GLY A 186 13.89 -8.79 2.94
CA GLY A 186 15.27 -9.18 3.25
C GLY A 186 15.80 -10.29 2.35
N GLU A 187 14.99 -11.32 2.07
CA GLU A 187 15.36 -12.41 1.15
C GLU A 187 15.46 -11.90 -0.29
N ARG A 188 14.50 -11.08 -0.73
CA ARG A 188 14.46 -10.51 -2.09
C ARG A 188 15.70 -9.67 -2.37
N TYR A 189 16.07 -8.79 -1.43
CA TYR A 189 17.23 -7.91 -1.57
C TYR A 189 18.53 -8.71 -1.51
N ALA A 190 18.67 -9.65 -0.56
CA ALA A 190 19.83 -10.52 -0.47
C ALA A 190 19.99 -11.38 -1.73
N ASN A 191 18.90 -11.88 -2.31
CA ASN A 191 18.92 -12.66 -3.55
C ASN A 191 19.51 -11.85 -4.72
N ALA A 192 19.05 -10.61 -4.92
CA ALA A 192 19.55 -9.73 -5.98
C ALA A 192 21.00 -9.30 -5.73
N LEU A 193 21.34 -8.89 -4.51
CA LEU A 193 22.70 -8.46 -4.14
C LEU A 193 23.71 -9.63 -4.23
N GLY A 194 23.26 -10.86 -3.90
CA GLY A 194 24.06 -12.07 -4.03
C GLY A 194 24.20 -12.57 -5.47
N GLY A 195 23.49 -11.97 -6.45
CA GLY A 195 23.54 -12.39 -7.86
C GLY A 195 22.76 -13.67 -8.15
N HIS A 196 21.84 -14.09 -7.24
CA HIS A 196 20.94 -15.23 -7.47
C HIS A 196 19.80 -14.88 -8.42
N SER A 197 19.48 -13.61 -8.58
CA SER A 197 18.69 -13.03 -9.67
C SER A 197 19.47 -11.92 -10.31
N GLU A 198 19.37 -11.79 -11.63
CA GLU A 198 20.08 -10.76 -12.41
C GLU A 198 19.44 -9.39 -12.22
N VAL A 199 18.14 -9.36 -11.91
CA VAL A 199 17.33 -8.15 -11.83
C VAL A 199 16.53 -8.16 -10.53
N LEU A 200 16.37 -6.97 -9.94
CA LEU A 200 15.43 -6.70 -8.86
C LEU A 200 14.36 -5.74 -9.37
N TYR A 201 13.09 -6.07 -9.14
CA TYR A 201 11.98 -5.12 -9.31
C TYR A 201 11.65 -4.51 -7.95
N GLU A 202 11.71 -3.16 -7.83
CA GLU A 202 11.39 -2.49 -6.58
C GLU A 202 11.18 -0.96 -6.80
N GLN A 203 10.77 -0.23 -5.76
CA GLN A 203 10.71 1.22 -5.73
C GLN A 203 12.06 1.83 -5.29
N ALA A 204 12.44 2.97 -5.86
CA ALA A 204 13.75 3.58 -5.57
C ALA A 204 13.91 3.98 -4.09
N GLY A 205 12.84 4.43 -3.44
CA GLY A 205 12.87 4.79 -2.03
C GLY A 205 13.15 3.60 -1.11
N ASP A 206 12.54 2.45 -1.40
CA ASP A 206 12.76 1.22 -0.64
C ASP A 206 14.24 0.73 -0.79
N MET A 207 14.85 1.11 -1.92
CA MET A 207 16.25 0.78 -2.25
C MET A 207 17.25 1.87 -1.89
N LYS A 208 16.84 2.99 -1.29
CA LYS A 208 17.69 4.16 -1.06
C LYS A 208 19.06 3.82 -0.44
N GLN A 209 19.09 3.01 0.60
CA GLN A 209 20.35 2.61 1.24
C GLN A 209 21.32 1.88 0.30
N TYR A 210 20.81 1.06 -0.62
CA TYR A 210 21.61 0.31 -1.59
C TYR A 210 22.04 1.18 -2.78
N LEU A 211 21.23 2.18 -3.13
CA LEU A 211 21.57 3.18 -4.15
C LEU A 211 22.67 4.12 -3.63
N ASP A 212 22.52 4.63 -2.40
CA ASP A 212 23.52 5.48 -1.74
C ASP A 212 24.86 4.74 -1.57
N ALA A 213 24.80 3.45 -1.22
CA ALA A 213 25.97 2.57 -1.12
C ALA A 213 26.51 2.09 -2.48
N LYS A 214 25.88 2.48 -3.60
CA LYS A 214 26.23 2.05 -4.96
C LYS A 214 26.25 0.53 -5.14
N GLN A 215 25.40 -0.18 -4.42
CA GLN A 215 25.26 -1.64 -4.50
C GLN A 215 24.22 -2.08 -5.56
N LEU A 216 23.36 -1.17 -5.95
CA LEU A 216 22.38 -1.32 -7.03
C LEU A 216 22.40 -0.07 -7.91
N ARG A 217 21.97 -0.23 -9.16
CA ARG A 217 21.69 0.88 -10.07
C ARG A 217 20.43 0.62 -10.88
N PRO A 218 19.57 1.64 -11.09
CA PRO A 218 18.36 1.52 -11.89
C PRO A 218 18.71 1.48 -13.39
N LEU A 219 17.94 0.69 -14.15
CA LEU A 219 18.04 0.63 -15.62
C LEU A 219 16.85 1.30 -16.31
N VAL A 220 15.68 1.28 -15.70
CA VAL A 220 14.45 1.82 -16.23
C VAL A 220 13.51 2.18 -15.10
N ILE A 221 12.72 3.24 -15.27
CA ILE A 221 11.56 3.58 -14.46
C ILE A 221 10.27 3.30 -15.25
N PHE A 222 9.30 2.64 -14.64
CA PHE A 222 7.98 2.43 -15.25
C PHE A 222 7.10 3.65 -15.01
N ALA A 223 7.26 4.66 -15.85
CA ALA A 223 6.61 5.96 -15.77
C ALA A 223 6.42 6.59 -17.14
N THR A 224 5.62 7.66 -17.18
CA THR A 224 5.44 8.48 -18.41
C THR A 224 6.60 9.45 -18.66
N GLU A 225 7.41 9.74 -17.63
CA GLU A 225 8.55 10.64 -17.69
C GLU A 225 9.66 10.16 -16.75
N ARG A 226 10.87 10.66 -16.95
CA ARG A 226 12.00 10.39 -16.06
C ARG A 226 11.80 11.07 -14.71
N LEU A 227 12.25 10.44 -13.65
CA LEU A 227 12.28 11.09 -12.34
C LEU A 227 13.49 12.04 -12.25
N ALA A 228 13.27 13.26 -11.74
CA ALA A 228 14.33 14.27 -11.61
C ALA A 228 15.53 13.81 -10.77
N ALA A 229 15.30 12.91 -9.80
CA ALA A 229 16.36 12.29 -9.00
C ALA A 229 17.24 11.30 -9.79
N PHE A 230 16.76 10.80 -10.93
CA PHE A 230 17.48 9.83 -11.79
C PHE A 230 17.36 10.25 -13.26
N PRO A 231 17.95 11.41 -13.65
CA PRO A 231 17.75 12.00 -14.98
C PRO A 231 18.30 11.15 -16.13
N ASP A 232 19.26 10.29 -15.85
CA ASP A 232 19.89 9.40 -16.84
C ASP A 232 19.13 8.06 -17.01
N VAL A 233 18.13 7.78 -16.15
CA VAL A 233 17.36 6.56 -16.22
C VAL A 233 16.13 6.76 -17.14
N PRO A 234 16.05 6.05 -18.28
CA PRO A 234 14.96 6.19 -19.21
C PRO A 234 13.64 5.70 -18.60
N CYS A 235 12.52 6.31 -19.01
CA CYS A 235 11.19 5.84 -18.62
C CYS A 235 10.62 4.85 -19.63
N SER A 236 9.64 4.04 -19.21
CA SER A 236 8.98 3.04 -20.05
C SER A 236 8.37 3.65 -21.31
N LYS A 237 7.80 4.86 -21.22
CA LYS A 237 7.24 5.57 -22.37
C LYS A 237 8.26 5.86 -23.47
N GLU A 238 9.48 6.27 -23.11
CA GLU A 238 10.57 6.51 -24.06
C GLU A 238 10.98 5.23 -24.82
N LEU A 239 10.75 4.07 -24.23
CA LEU A 239 11.04 2.76 -24.79
C LEU A 239 9.88 2.19 -25.62
N GLY A 240 8.77 2.93 -25.77
CA GLY A 240 7.54 2.44 -26.41
C GLY A 240 6.80 1.38 -25.57
N LEU A 241 7.08 1.29 -24.28
CA LEU A 241 6.42 0.39 -23.34
C LEU A 241 5.30 1.13 -22.63
N ASP A 242 4.06 0.78 -22.94
CA ASP A 242 2.86 1.38 -22.34
C ASP A 242 2.52 0.68 -21.02
N ILE A 243 3.31 0.96 -20.00
CA ILE A 243 3.13 0.46 -18.65
C ILE A 243 3.66 1.46 -17.62
N THR A 244 2.82 1.76 -16.64
CA THR A 244 3.13 2.71 -15.56
C THR A 244 2.55 2.26 -14.22
N LEU A 245 2.39 0.96 -13.99
CA LEU A 245 1.79 0.42 -12.76
C LEU A 245 2.55 0.88 -11.51
N PRO A 246 2.19 2.03 -10.88
CA PRO A 246 2.89 2.53 -9.70
C PRO A 246 2.52 1.72 -8.46
N GLN A 247 3.45 1.64 -7.53
CA GLN A 247 3.15 1.15 -6.19
C GLN A 247 2.45 2.26 -5.40
N PHE A 248 1.22 2.02 -4.97
CA PHE A 248 0.58 2.87 -3.97
C PHE A 248 0.52 2.15 -2.62
N ARG A 249 0.48 2.93 -1.54
CA ARG A 249 0.31 2.41 -0.17
C ARG A 249 -0.79 3.22 0.52
N SER A 250 -1.76 2.48 1.07
CA SER A 250 -2.95 3.03 1.73
C SER A 250 -3.13 2.39 3.10
N ILE A 251 -3.98 2.99 3.91
CA ILE A 251 -4.42 2.48 5.21
C ILE A 251 -5.92 2.26 5.14
N VAL A 252 -6.36 1.10 5.62
CA VAL A 252 -7.74 0.65 5.60
C VAL A 252 -8.18 0.14 6.96
N ALA A 253 -9.48 0.19 7.22
CA ALA A 253 -10.13 -0.55 8.28
C ALA A 253 -11.14 -1.54 7.70
N LYS A 254 -11.66 -2.46 8.52
CA LYS A 254 -12.75 -3.35 8.12
C LYS A 254 -14.03 -2.57 7.85
N LYS A 255 -14.79 -2.98 6.84
CA LYS A 255 -16.11 -2.41 6.52
C LYS A 255 -17.05 -2.46 7.72
N GLY A 256 -17.74 -1.34 7.98
CA GLY A 256 -18.66 -1.18 9.11
C GLY A 256 -18.07 -0.48 10.33
N VAL A 257 -16.80 -0.04 10.28
CA VAL A 257 -16.27 0.90 11.27
C VAL A 257 -17.06 2.22 11.18
N PRO A 258 -17.49 2.82 12.32
CA PRO A 258 -18.26 4.07 12.32
C PRO A 258 -17.57 5.20 11.56
N ALA A 259 -18.33 5.97 10.78
CA ALA A 259 -17.78 6.99 9.90
C ALA A 259 -17.03 8.11 10.64
N ASP A 260 -17.45 8.45 11.84
CA ASP A 260 -16.76 9.41 12.72
C ASP A 260 -15.37 8.91 13.12
N ARG A 261 -15.22 7.60 13.42
CA ARG A 261 -13.92 6.97 13.72
C ARG A 261 -13.01 6.94 12.50
N VAL A 262 -13.55 6.60 11.32
CA VAL A 262 -12.81 6.69 10.05
C VAL A 262 -12.30 8.10 9.81
N LYS A 263 -13.16 9.12 10.05
CA LYS A 263 -12.79 10.52 9.91
C LYS A 263 -11.69 10.93 10.89
N ILE A 264 -11.78 10.53 12.16
CA ILE A 264 -10.74 10.83 13.18
C ILE A 264 -9.40 10.24 12.75
N LEU A 265 -9.38 8.99 12.27
CA LEU A 265 -8.17 8.34 11.76
C LEU A 265 -7.61 9.07 10.54
N ALA A 266 -8.46 9.38 9.56
CA ALA A 266 -8.05 10.09 8.34
C ALA A 266 -7.47 11.47 8.64
N ASP A 267 -8.10 12.24 9.53
CA ASP A 267 -7.61 13.55 9.97
C ASP A 267 -6.26 13.44 10.69
N ALA A 268 -6.07 12.41 11.52
CA ALA A 268 -4.82 12.18 12.24
C ALA A 268 -3.67 11.82 11.28
N PHE A 269 -3.92 10.96 10.29
CA PHE A 269 -2.94 10.63 9.27
C PHE A 269 -2.65 11.82 8.35
N LYS A 270 -3.66 12.61 7.98
CA LYS A 270 -3.43 13.84 7.20
C LYS A 270 -2.50 14.81 7.94
N LYS A 271 -2.76 15.04 9.23
CA LYS A 271 -1.89 15.88 10.06
C LYS A 271 -0.47 15.30 10.17
N ALA A 272 -0.34 13.97 10.27
CA ALA A 272 0.96 13.30 10.26
C ALA A 272 1.72 13.56 8.95
N MET A 273 1.03 13.48 7.80
CA MET A 273 1.60 13.75 6.48
C MET A 273 1.98 15.23 6.27
N ASP A 274 1.38 16.16 6.99
CA ASP A 274 1.72 17.59 6.92
C ASP A 274 2.98 17.94 7.70
N THR A 275 3.51 17.03 8.52
CA THR A 275 4.70 17.28 9.35
C THR A 275 5.98 17.35 8.49
N PRO A 276 6.97 18.18 8.90
CA PRO A 276 8.28 18.19 8.24
C PRO A 276 8.95 16.82 8.21
N GLU A 277 8.72 16.00 9.23
CA GLU A 277 9.29 14.66 9.33
C GLU A 277 8.72 13.70 8.27
N TRP A 278 7.41 13.76 8.00
CA TRP A 278 6.82 13.00 6.90
C TRP A 278 7.27 13.52 5.54
N LYS A 279 7.35 14.83 5.35
CA LYS A 279 7.81 15.43 4.08
C LYS A 279 9.24 14.98 3.76
N LYS A 280 10.13 15.00 4.76
CA LYS A 280 11.49 14.46 4.60
C LYS A 280 11.46 12.97 4.21
N PHE A 281 10.64 12.15 4.87
CA PHE A 281 10.46 10.75 4.51
C PHE A 281 9.94 10.60 3.07
N ALA A 282 8.96 11.40 2.67
CA ALA A 282 8.40 11.38 1.31
C ALA A 282 9.46 11.71 0.24
N ASP A 283 10.30 12.71 0.49
CA ASP A 283 11.41 13.08 -0.40
C ASP A 283 12.45 11.95 -0.50
N GLU A 284 12.82 11.35 0.63
CA GLU A 284 13.75 10.21 0.68
C GLU A 284 13.20 8.95 0.00
N GLN A 285 11.87 8.80 -0.01
CA GLN A 285 11.16 7.71 -0.69
C GLN A 285 10.83 8.02 -2.16
N TYR A 286 11.21 9.20 -2.67
CA TYR A 286 10.90 9.66 -4.03
C TYR A 286 9.41 9.54 -4.36
N LEU A 287 8.55 9.92 -3.41
CA LEU A 287 7.10 9.81 -3.58
C LEU A 287 6.57 10.87 -4.55
N ASP A 288 5.50 10.49 -5.24
CA ASP A 288 4.71 11.42 -6.04
C ASP A 288 4.11 12.51 -5.13
N PRO A 289 4.18 13.80 -5.51
CA PRO A 289 3.55 14.90 -4.76
C PRO A 289 2.05 14.70 -4.52
N GLU A 290 1.35 14.01 -5.44
CA GLU A 290 -0.07 13.68 -5.36
C GLU A 290 -0.36 12.38 -4.57
N SER A 291 0.58 11.93 -3.73
CA SER A 291 0.45 10.69 -2.92
C SER A 291 -0.75 10.71 -1.99
N TYR A 292 -1.06 11.87 -1.38
CA TYR A 292 -2.19 11.97 -0.46
C TYR A 292 -3.55 11.84 -1.16
N MET A 293 -4.41 10.98 -0.60
CA MET A 293 -5.80 10.91 -0.99
C MET A 293 -6.66 10.52 0.22
N GLY A 294 -7.64 11.36 0.55
CA GLY A 294 -8.57 11.13 1.66
C GLY A 294 -9.66 10.10 1.32
N PRO A 295 -10.50 9.72 2.30
CA PRO A 295 -11.37 8.54 2.25
C PRO A 295 -12.29 8.46 1.02
N GLU A 296 -13.08 9.50 0.77
CA GLU A 296 -14.10 9.51 -0.31
C GLU A 296 -13.46 9.40 -1.70
N LYS A 297 -12.40 10.21 -1.94
CA LYS A 297 -11.66 10.16 -3.21
C LYS A 297 -10.97 8.82 -3.38
N LEU A 298 -10.40 8.27 -2.30
CA LEU A 298 -9.70 6.99 -2.33
C LEU A 298 -10.65 5.83 -2.64
N ALA A 299 -11.84 5.79 -2.04
CA ALA A 299 -12.85 4.77 -2.31
C ALA A 299 -13.31 4.76 -3.78
N THR A 300 -13.43 5.95 -4.37
CA THR A 300 -13.76 6.10 -5.80
C THR A 300 -12.57 5.67 -6.67
N TRP A 301 -11.38 6.16 -6.36
CA TRP A 301 -10.17 5.89 -7.13
C TRP A 301 -9.81 4.41 -7.14
N ILE A 302 -9.89 3.72 -6.00
CA ILE A 302 -9.52 2.29 -5.92
C ILE A 302 -10.47 1.41 -6.75
N THR A 303 -11.74 1.81 -6.89
CA THR A 303 -12.71 1.12 -7.73
C THR A 303 -12.32 1.23 -9.21
N ALA A 304 -11.90 2.41 -9.65
CA ALA A 304 -11.37 2.62 -11.00
C ALA A 304 -10.04 1.89 -11.21
N GLU A 305 -9.16 1.90 -10.22
CA GLU A 305 -7.83 1.30 -10.29
C GLU A 305 -7.89 -0.23 -10.47
N VAL A 306 -8.77 -0.92 -9.72
CA VAL A 306 -8.93 -2.38 -9.91
C VAL A 306 -9.45 -2.72 -11.30
N GLU A 307 -10.30 -1.87 -11.88
CA GLU A 307 -10.80 -2.09 -13.23
C GLU A 307 -9.74 -1.79 -14.28
N THR A 308 -8.97 -0.72 -14.12
CA THR A 308 -7.81 -0.40 -14.97
C THR A 308 -6.82 -1.59 -14.99
N MET A 309 -6.48 -2.11 -13.84
CA MET A 309 -5.58 -3.26 -13.71
C MET A 309 -6.19 -4.53 -14.34
N ARG A 310 -7.50 -4.76 -14.19
CA ARG A 310 -8.21 -5.88 -14.83
C ARG A 310 -8.17 -5.78 -16.36
N GLN A 311 -8.47 -4.61 -16.90
CA GLN A 311 -8.42 -4.40 -18.36
C GLN A 311 -7.00 -4.54 -18.91
N PHE A 312 -6.01 -4.03 -18.19
CA PHE A 312 -4.60 -4.22 -18.55
C PHE A 312 -4.25 -5.72 -18.62
N MET A 313 -4.55 -6.48 -17.56
CA MET A 313 -4.27 -7.91 -17.52
C MET A 313 -5.02 -8.68 -18.62
N LYS A 314 -6.27 -8.31 -18.92
CA LYS A 314 -7.05 -8.91 -20.00
C LYS A 314 -6.42 -8.61 -21.39
N THR A 315 -6.02 -7.36 -21.63
CA THR A 315 -5.41 -6.92 -22.88
C THR A 315 -4.14 -7.70 -23.21
N TYR A 316 -3.37 -8.06 -22.20
CA TYR A 316 -2.10 -8.76 -22.37
C TYR A 316 -2.18 -10.27 -22.04
N GLY A 317 -3.39 -10.85 -21.97
CA GLY A 317 -3.58 -12.29 -21.79
C GLY A 317 -3.17 -12.82 -20.42
N MET A 318 -3.18 -11.98 -19.38
CA MET A 318 -2.77 -12.34 -18.02
C MET A 318 -3.96 -12.66 -17.11
N ALA A 319 -5.18 -12.29 -17.50
CA ALA A 319 -6.40 -12.65 -16.79
C ALA A 319 -6.75 -14.13 -17.05
N LYS A 320 -7.23 -14.82 -15.99
CA LYS A 320 -7.80 -16.17 -16.15
C LYS A 320 -9.23 -16.09 -16.64
#